data_44490de883dbec6de5a174ad599ee4dd
#
_entry.id   44490de883dbec6de5a174ad599ee4dd
#
_cell.length_a   1.000
_cell.length_b   1.000
_cell.length_c   1.000
_cell.angle_alpha   90.00
_cell.angle_beta   90.00
_cell.angle_gamma   90.00
#
_symmetry.space_group_name_H-M   'P 1'
#
loop_
_entity.id
_entity.type
_entity.pdbx_description
1 polymer ?
#
loop_
_entity_poly.entity_id
_entity_poly.type
_entity_poly.pdbx_seq_one_letter_code
_entity_poly.pdbx_strand_id
1 'polypeptide(L)'
;YLRIMRDTINRMAQRYNEGQAVEFAAGMWAAYILYLDGHYPKIRNEKAWVLALDGFYRERNGKSVDWRALADEAGATLRTMQMRRGKLMEAEYQIRMEEGQKGEEET
;
A
#
# COMPACT_ATOMS: atom_id res chain seq x y z
N TYR A 1 -1.87 10.50 7.36
CA TYR A 1 -0.98 9.35 7.11
C TYR A 1 -0.98 8.35 8.27
N LEU A 2 -0.93 8.80 9.51
CA LEU A 2 -0.99 7.91 10.68
C LEU A 2 -2.35 7.22 10.80
N ARG A 3 -3.42 7.92 10.46
CA ARG A 3 -4.77 7.35 10.47
C ARG A 3 -4.91 6.22 9.46
N ILE A 4 -4.32 6.39 8.29
CA ILE A 4 -4.30 5.36 7.25
C ILE A 4 -3.53 4.14 7.74
N MET A 5 -2.38 4.34 8.40
CA MET A 5 -1.61 3.24 8.98
C MET A 5 -2.46 2.46 9.98
N ARG A 6 -3.12 3.16 10.92
CA ARG A 6 -3.95 2.53 11.93
C ARG A 6 -5.12 1.76 11.31
N ASP A 7 -5.84 2.39 10.38
CA ASP A 7 -7.00 1.76 9.75
C ASP A 7 -6.60 0.57 8.89
N THR A 8 -5.44 0.64 8.24
CA THR A 8 -4.89 -0.47 7.46
C THR A 8 -4.56 -1.65 8.37
N ILE A 9 -3.86 -1.40 9.48
CA ILE A 9 -3.52 -2.45 10.44
C ILE A 9 -4.79 -3.12 10.96
N ASN A 10 -5.80 -2.33 11.34
CA ASN A 10 -7.06 -2.85 11.84
C ASN A 10 -7.78 -3.70 10.80
N ARG A 11 -7.86 -3.24 9.57
CA ARG A 11 -8.53 -3.99 8.50
C ARG A 11 -7.81 -5.30 8.21
N MET A 12 -6.50 -5.28 8.09
CA MET A 12 -5.72 -6.47 7.76
C MET A 12 -5.80 -7.50 8.90
N ALA A 13 -5.76 -7.04 10.15
CA ALA A 13 -5.88 -7.92 11.31
C ALA A 13 -7.27 -8.57 11.39
N GLN A 14 -8.32 -7.87 10.99
CA GLN A 14 -9.68 -8.40 11.01
C GLN A 14 -9.96 -9.36 9.86
N ARG A 15 -9.42 -9.08 8.67
CA ARG A 15 -9.71 -9.86 7.47
C ARG A 15 -8.82 -11.09 7.32
N TYR A 16 -7.60 -11.00 7.78
CA TYR A 16 -6.61 -12.06 7.61
C TYR A 16 -6.12 -12.53 8.96
N ASN A 17 -6.16 -13.81 9.18
CA ASN A 17 -5.71 -14.42 10.43
C ASN A 17 -4.20 -14.72 10.38
N GLU A 18 -3.45 -13.84 9.74
CA GLU A 18 -2.02 -13.99 9.51
C GLU A 18 -1.30 -12.68 9.82
N GLY A 19 -0.34 -12.73 10.72
CA GLY A 19 0.45 -11.55 11.08
C GLY A 19 1.18 -10.93 9.88
N GLN A 20 1.55 -11.75 8.88
CA GLN A 20 2.27 -11.24 7.71
C GLN A 20 1.41 -10.31 6.85
N ALA A 21 0.08 -10.42 6.90
CA ALA A 21 -0.78 -9.48 6.18
C ALA A 21 -0.65 -8.07 6.77
N VAL A 22 -0.66 -7.97 8.09
CA VAL A 22 -0.48 -6.69 8.80
C VAL A 22 0.92 -6.14 8.52
N GLU A 23 1.95 -6.98 8.62
CA GLU A 23 3.34 -6.56 8.38
C GLU A 23 3.54 -6.06 6.96
N PHE A 24 2.99 -6.76 5.98
CA PHE A 24 3.10 -6.36 4.57
C PHE A 24 2.47 -5.00 4.35
N ALA A 25 1.21 -4.83 4.77
CA ALA A 25 0.47 -3.60 4.52
C ALA A 25 1.07 -2.40 5.26
N ALA A 26 1.45 -2.59 6.52
CA ALA A 26 2.10 -1.53 7.30
C ALA A 26 3.45 -1.16 6.69
N GLY A 27 4.23 -2.16 6.28
CA GLY A 27 5.51 -1.94 5.63
C GLY A 27 5.38 -1.20 4.30
N MET A 28 4.38 -1.55 3.49
CA MET A 28 4.12 -0.86 2.23
C MET A 28 3.71 0.58 2.43
N TRP A 29 2.87 0.85 3.44
CA TRP A 29 2.47 2.23 3.72
C TRP A 29 3.67 3.05 4.21
N ALA A 30 4.49 2.47 5.08
CA ALA A 30 5.73 3.11 5.52
C ALA A 30 6.67 3.38 4.34
N ALA A 31 6.80 2.43 3.42
CA ALA A 31 7.60 2.58 2.22
C ALA A 31 7.10 3.73 1.35
N TYR A 32 5.78 3.85 1.20
CA TYR A 32 5.20 4.94 0.44
C TYR A 32 5.48 6.31 1.08
N ILE A 33 5.39 6.40 2.42
CA ILE A 33 5.72 7.63 3.14
C ILE A 33 7.19 8.02 2.90
N LEU A 34 8.09 7.06 2.96
CA LEU A 34 9.51 7.29 2.67
C LEU A 34 9.72 7.74 1.21
N TYR A 35 9.00 7.13 0.28
CA TYR A 35 9.06 7.47 -1.12
C TYR A 35 8.67 8.93 -1.37
N LEU A 36 7.69 9.46 -0.61
CA LEU A 36 7.26 10.84 -0.74
C LEU A 36 8.33 11.85 -0.29
N ASP A 37 9.25 11.42 0.56
CA ASP A 37 10.43 12.18 0.99
C ASP A 37 10.08 13.61 1.46
N GLY A 38 9.10 13.72 2.34
CA GLY A 38 8.69 15.00 2.91
C GLY A 38 7.68 15.78 2.08
N HIS A 39 7.39 15.36 0.86
CA HIS A 39 6.42 16.01 -0.02
C HIS A 39 5.06 15.33 0.14
N TYR A 40 4.38 15.60 1.26
CA TYR A 40 3.15 14.89 1.61
C TYR A 40 1.92 15.62 1.07
N PRO A 41 1.32 15.12 -0.05
CA PRO A 41 0.08 15.71 -0.55
C PRO A 41 -1.08 15.45 0.42
N LYS A 42 -2.06 16.33 0.36
CA LYS A 42 -3.29 16.15 1.12
C LYS A 42 -4.06 14.97 0.56
N ILE A 43 -4.46 14.05 1.44
CA ILE A 43 -5.21 12.86 1.05
C ILE A 43 -6.69 13.15 1.21
N ARG A 44 -7.45 12.98 0.13
CA ARG A 44 -8.88 13.25 0.12
C ARG A 44 -9.74 12.05 0.52
N ASN A 45 -9.32 10.86 0.18
CA ASN A 45 -10.07 9.63 0.49
C ASN A 45 -9.11 8.64 1.12
N GLU A 46 -9.03 8.67 2.44
CA GLU A 46 -8.12 7.81 3.19
C GLU A 46 -8.51 6.34 3.06
N LYS A 47 -9.81 6.05 3.05
CA LYS A 47 -10.32 4.68 2.93
C LYS A 47 -9.87 4.01 1.64
N ALA A 48 -9.79 4.78 0.55
CA ALA A 48 -9.30 4.24 -0.72
C ALA A 48 -7.85 3.78 -0.64
N TRP A 49 -7.01 4.45 0.16
CA TRP A 49 -5.65 3.98 0.40
C TRP A 49 -5.62 2.69 1.20
N VAL A 50 -6.45 2.59 2.23
CA VAL A 50 -6.55 1.37 3.05
C VAL A 50 -6.96 0.19 2.17
N LEU A 51 -7.94 0.38 1.31
CA LEU A 51 -8.42 -0.68 0.41
C LEU A 51 -7.42 -1.00 -0.70
N ALA A 52 -6.67 0.00 -1.18
CA ALA A 52 -5.60 -0.23 -2.15
C ALA A 52 -4.50 -1.11 -1.56
N LEU A 53 -4.13 -0.88 -0.30
CA LEU A 53 -3.14 -1.70 0.40
C LEU A 53 -3.62 -3.15 0.57
N ASP A 54 -4.90 -3.33 0.90
CA ASP A 54 -5.50 -4.67 1.00
C ASP A 54 -5.46 -5.40 -0.35
N GLY A 55 -5.89 -4.72 -1.42
CA GLY A 55 -5.86 -5.31 -2.77
C GLY A 55 -4.45 -5.63 -3.22
N PHE A 56 -3.50 -4.75 -2.93
CA PHE A 56 -2.09 -4.95 -3.27
C PHE A 56 -1.53 -6.20 -2.57
N TYR A 57 -1.87 -6.39 -1.29
CA TYR A 57 -1.49 -7.58 -0.55
C TYR A 57 -2.02 -8.86 -1.21
N ARG A 58 -3.30 -8.86 -1.62
CA ARG A 58 -3.91 -10.02 -2.28
C ARG A 58 -3.19 -10.37 -3.58
N GLU A 59 -2.89 -9.37 -4.40
CA GLU A 59 -2.15 -9.58 -5.64
C GLU A 59 -0.78 -10.22 -5.38
N ARG A 60 -0.09 -9.76 -4.36
CA ARG A 60 1.22 -10.31 -4.00
C ARG A 60 1.15 -11.75 -3.55
N ASN A 61 0.00 -12.20 -3.10
CA ASN A 61 -0.22 -13.58 -2.70
C ASN A 61 -0.86 -14.42 -3.81
N GLY A 62 -0.83 -13.94 -5.04
CA GLY A 62 -1.30 -14.67 -6.21
C GLY A 62 -2.81 -14.76 -6.32
N LYS A 63 -3.54 -13.95 -5.58
CA LYS A 63 -5.01 -13.93 -5.62
C LYS A 63 -5.50 -12.89 -6.60
N SER A 64 -6.59 -13.17 -7.29
CA SER A 64 -7.23 -12.17 -8.13
C SER A 64 -7.97 -11.16 -7.26
N VAL A 65 -7.98 -9.90 -7.70
CA VAL A 65 -8.57 -8.79 -6.95
C VAL A 65 -9.63 -8.13 -7.80
N ASP A 66 -10.83 -7.99 -7.23
CA ASP A 66 -11.89 -7.21 -7.85
C ASP A 66 -11.72 -5.75 -7.44
N TRP A 67 -10.92 -5.02 -8.22
CA TRP A 67 -10.63 -3.61 -7.95
C TRP A 67 -11.86 -2.73 -8.01
N ARG A 68 -12.85 -3.10 -8.82
CA ARG A 68 -14.12 -2.36 -8.90
C ARG A 68 -14.90 -2.48 -7.59
N ALA A 69 -14.94 -3.67 -7.02
CA ALA A 69 -15.60 -3.88 -5.73
C ALA A 69 -14.92 -3.09 -4.62
N LEU A 70 -13.58 -3.05 -4.62
CA LEU A 70 -12.83 -2.25 -3.65
C LEU A 70 -13.09 -0.75 -3.85
N ALA A 71 -13.17 -0.29 -5.10
CA ALA A 71 -13.50 1.09 -5.40
C ALA A 71 -14.89 1.45 -4.85
N ASP A 72 -15.88 0.61 -5.08
CA ASP A 72 -17.23 0.82 -4.59
C ASP A 72 -17.27 0.89 -3.05
N GLU A 73 -16.57 -0.01 -2.39
CA GLU A 73 -16.47 -0.02 -0.93
C GLU A 73 -15.84 1.27 -0.40
N ALA A 74 -14.85 1.80 -1.11
CA ALA A 74 -14.13 3.01 -0.72
C ALA A 74 -14.86 4.31 -1.11
N GLY A 75 -15.93 4.21 -1.89
CA GLY A 75 -16.57 5.39 -2.44
C GLY A 75 -15.68 6.11 -3.43
N ALA A 76 -14.88 5.37 -4.18
CA ALA A 76 -13.91 5.91 -5.15
C ALA A 76 -14.17 5.31 -6.53
N THR A 77 -13.45 5.81 -7.54
CA THR A 77 -13.53 5.25 -8.89
C THR A 77 -12.49 4.15 -9.06
N LEU A 78 -12.73 3.26 -10.01
CA LEU A 78 -11.74 2.25 -10.39
C LEU A 78 -10.41 2.90 -10.78
N ARG A 79 -10.48 4.02 -11.51
CA ARG A 79 -9.30 4.77 -11.92
C ARG A 79 -8.47 5.23 -10.72
N THR A 80 -9.12 5.76 -9.69
CA THR A 80 -8.44 6.17 -8.46
C THR A 80 -7.72 5.00 -7.80
N MET A 81 -8.38 3.85 -7.71
CA MET A 81 -7.79 2.66 -7.11
C MET A 81 -6.58 2.18 -7.90
N GLN A 82 -6.68 2.17 -9.22
CA GLN A 82 -5.58 1.75 -10.09
C GLN A 82 -4.40 2.73 -10.02
N MET A 83 -4.67 4.03 -9.92
CA MET A 83 -3.61 5.02 -9.73
C MET A 83 -2.86 4.83 -8.42
N ARG A 84 -3.59 4.57 -7.34
CA ARG A 84 -2.98 4.34 -6.03
C ARG A 84 -2.19 3.05 -5.99
N ARG A 85 -2.70 2.00 -6.61
CA ARG A 85 -1.96 0.76 -6.79
C ARG A 85 -0.63 1.02 -7.50
N GLY A 86 -0.66 1.80 -8.58
CA GLY A 86 0.54 2.17 -9.33
C GLY A 86 1.56 2.93 -8.49
N LYS A 87 1.09 3.83 -7.63
CA LYS A 87 1.96 4.58 -6.73
C LYS A 87 2.63 3.68 -5.69
N LEU A 88 1.90 2.69 -5.17
CA LEU A 88 2.49 1.71 -4.27
C LEU A 88 3.56 0.88 -4.97
N MET A 89 3.32 0.48 -6.22
CA MET A 89 4.31 -0.24 -7.01
C MET A 89 5.57 0.59 -7.25
N GLU A 90 5.42 1.87 -7.56
CA GLU A 90 6.55 2.79 -7.73
C GLU A 90 7.38 2.91 -6.45
N ALA A 91 6.70 3.08 -5.32
CA ALA A 91 7.37 3.20 -4.03
C ALA A 91 8.16 1.94 -3.69
N GLU A 92 7.57 0.78 -3.92
CA GLU A 92 8.23 -0.51 -3.69
C GLU A 92 9.46 -0.66 -4.59
N TYR A 93 9.32 -0.31 -5.86
CA TYR A 93 10.41 -0.39 -6.82
C TYR A 93 11.57 0.51 -6.42
N GLN A 94 11.29 1.77 -6.06
CA GLN A 94 12.33 2.73 -5.66
C GLN A 94 13.11 2.26 -4.43
N ILE A 95 12.41 1.76 -3.43
CA ILE A 95 13.06 1.30 -2.20
C ILE A 95 13.94 0.08 -2.47
N ARG A 96 13.47 -0.86 -3.31
CA ARG A 96 14.28 -2.02 -3.69
C ARG A 96 15.53 -1.60 -4.45
N MET A 97 15.44 -0.60 -5.32
CA MET A 97 16.60 -0.09 -6.05
C MET A 97 17.60 0.54 -5.11
N GLU A 98 17.14 1.34 -4.13
CA GLU A 98 18.02 1.96 -3.13
C GLU A 98 18.71 0.92 -2.25
N GLU A 99 17.98 -0.11 -1.82
CA GLU A 99 18.55 -1.21 -1.04
C GLU A 99 19.60 -1.99 -1.84
N GLY A 100 19.34 -2.21 -3.12
CA GLY A 100 20.29 -2.86 -4.02
C GLY A 100 21.57 -2.06 -4.16
N GLN A 101 21.46 -0.73 -4.31
CA GLN A 101 22.62 0.16 -4.40
C GLN A 101 23.43 0.16 -3.10
N LYS A 102 22.77 0.18 -1.95
CA LYS A 102 23.45 0.10 -0.66
C LYS A 102 24.20 -1.21 -0.50
N GLY A 103 23.59 -2.32 -0.92
CA GLY A 103 24.25 -3.62 -0.89
C GLY A 103 25.48 -3.67 -1.76
N GLU A 104 25.45 -3.04 -2.94
CA GLU A 104 26.59 -2.94 -3.84
C GLU A 104 27.72 -2.06 -3.27
N GLU A 105 27.35 -0.97 -2.60
CA GLU A 105 28.32 -0.05 -1.99
C GLU A 105 29.04 -0.67 -0.79
N GLU A 106 28.39 -1.58 -0.08
CA GLU A 106 28.97 -2.26 1.08
C GLU A 106 29.92 -3.40 0.71
N THR A 107 29.91 -3.82 -0.53
CA THR A 107 30.80 -4.86 -1.03
C THR A 107 32.01 -4.25 -1.73
#